data_9b7b8c6955e96f7e411946d67c745e33
#
_entry.id   9b7b8c6955e96f7e411946d67c745e33
#
_cell.length_a   1.000
_cell.length_b   1.000
_cell.length_c   1.000
_cell.angle_alpha   90.00
_cell.angle_beta   90.00
_cell.angle_gamma   90.00
#
_symmetry.space_group_name_H-M   'P 1'
#
loop_
_entity.id
_entity.type
_entity.pdbx_description
1 polymer ?
#
loop_
_entity_poly.entity_id
_entity_poly.type
_entity_poly.pdbx_seq_one_letter_code
_entity_poly.pdbx_strand_id
1 'polypeptide(L)'
;MPENNNIMSLEGQLIGMPTAGPESFSQQQLDYLKRALGVDETVLWDGNGTGSTSVTLSEAPTNFERLRLTVYRAEGTGTDSQFELYFPAATKYFELFISLLDNSETYRAEYLSRYQLSSLTLSLKACRHYYASVSSTSWAGTGNNQPISLLKVVGIHRIAGGN
;
A
#
# COMPACT_ATOMS: atom_id res chain seq x y z
N MET A 1 -23.44 43.52 5.39
CA MET A 1 -23.86 42.10 5.48
C MET A 1 -22.65 41.30 5.07
N PRO A 2 -22.17 40.34 5.87
CA PRO A 2 -21.06 39.51 5.43
C PRO A 2 -21.57 38.67 4.24
N GLU A 3 -20.92 38.80 3.11
CA GLU A 3 -21.17 37.94 1.96
C GLU A 3 -20.83 36.49 2.39
N ASN A 4 -21.85 35.65 2.27
CA ASN A 4 -21.73 34.22 2.56
C ASN A 4 -20.94 33.59 1.40
N ASN A 5 -19.62 33.62 1.47
CA ASN A 5 -18.76 32.94 0.51
C ASN A 5 -18.81 31.43 0.72
N ASN A 6 -19.93 30.86 0.41
CA ASN A 6 -20.12 29.43 0.43
C ASN A 6 -19.68 28.86 -0.91
N ILE A 7 -18.65 28.03 -0.89
CA ILE A 7 -18.25 27.24 -2.05
C ILE A 7 -18.98 25.91 -2.01
N MET A 8 -19.71 25.64 -3.07
CA MET A 8 -20.39 24.37 -3.24
C MET A 8 -19.36 23.27 -3.56
N SER A 9 -19.40 22.16 -2.86
CA SER A 9 -18.73 20.94 -3.27
C SER A 9 -19.36 20.36 -4.53
N LEU A 10 -18.68 19.46 -5.21
CA LEU A 10 -19.22 18.74 -6.37
C LEU A 10 -20.56 18.04 -6.09
N GLU A 11 -20.85 17.77 -4.84
CA GLU A 11 -22.10 17.11 -4.38
C GLU A 11 -23.14 18.10 -3.84
N GLY A 12 -22.92 19.39 -4.06
CA GLY A 12 -23.81 20.43 -3.59
C GLY A 12 -23.71 20.76 -2.11
N GLN A 13 -22.75 20.20 -1.38
CA GLN A 13 -22.49 20.56 0.01
C GLN A 13 -21.78 21.90 0.08
N LEU A 14 -22.31 22.78 0.92
CA LEU A 14 -21.70 24.07 1.18
C LEU A 14 -20.52 23.93 2.10
N ILE A 15 -19.35 24.24 1.60
CA ILE A 15 -18.17 24.36 2.42
C ILE A 15 -17.91 25.83 2.65
N GLY A 16 -18.06 26.28 3.88
CA GLY A 16 -17.66 27.63 4.27
C GLY A 16 -16.16 27.76 4.11
N MET A 17 -15.72 28.43 3.06
CA MET A 17 -14.32 28.74 2.88
C MET A 17 -14.00 30.08 3.52
N PRO A 18 -12.91 30.18 4.32
CA PRO A 18 -12.44 31.46 4.78
C PRO A 18 -12.01 32.33 3.57
N THR A 19 -12.30 33.59 3.62
CA THR A 19 -11.90 34.58 2.59
C THR A 19 -10.40 34.88 2.56
N ALA A 20 -9.67 34.41 3.56
CA ALA A 20 -8.21 34.50 3.63
C ALA A 20 -7.59 33.22 3.03
N GLY A 21 -6.45 33.33 2.37
CA GLY A 21 -5.80 32.31 1.57
C GLY A 21 -5.64 30.89 2.19
N PRO A 22 -4.92 29.98 1.50
CA PRO A 22 -4.82 28.57 1.87
C PRO A 22 -4.35 28.31 3.31
N GLU A 23 -3.56 29.19 3.87
CA GLU A 23 -3.07 29.16 5.25
C GLU A 23 -4.15 29.32 6.33
N SER A 24 -5.36 29.72 5.93
CA SER A 24 -6.48 29.91 6.85
C SER A 24 -7.38 28.67 6.99
N PHE A 25 -7.14 27.60 6.24
CA PHE A 25 -7.85 26.34 6.42
C PHE A 25 -7.43 25.69 7.73
N SER A 26 -8.41 25.22 8.49
CA SER A 26 -8.13 24.33 9.61
C SER A 26 -7.54 23.02 9.12
N GLN A 27 -6.78 22.33 9.96
CA GLN A 27 -6.22 21.02 9.62
C GLN A 27 -7.32 20.04 9.18
N GLN A 28 -8.47 20.08 9.84
CA GLN A 28 -9.63 19.25 9.50
C GLN A 28 -10.17 19.51 8.08
N GLN A 29 -10.23 20.78 7.67
CA GLN A 29 -10.64 21.16 6.31
C GLN A 29 -9.61 20.72 5.27
N LEU A 30 -8.31 20.84 5.57
CA LEU A 30 -7.24 20.37 4.72
C LEU A 30 -7.30 18.85 4.54
N ASP A 31 -7.51 18.11 5.62
CA ASP A 31 -7.63 16.65 5.58
C ASP A 31 -8.87 16.21 4.78
N TYR A 32 -9.99 16.90 4.93
CA TYR A 32 -11.18 16.65 4.11
C TYR A 32 -10.90 16.89 2.62
N LEU A 33 -10.27 18.02 2.27
CA LEU A 33 -9.92 18.34 0.89
C LEU A 33 -8.95 17.30 0.29
N LYS A 34 -7.92 16.89 1.04
CA LYS A 34 -6.98 15.85 0.61
C LYS A 34 -7.69 14.53 0.31
N ARG A 35 -8.62 14.11 1.17
CA ARG A 35 -9.43 12.91 0.97
C ARG A 35 -10.32 13.03 -0.25
N ALA A 36 -11.04 14.14 -0.41
CA ALA A 36 -11.93 14.40 -1.53
C ALA A 36 -11.18 14.42 -2.87
N LEU A 37 -9.93 14.90 -2.87
CA LEU A 37 -9.07 14.94 -4.05
C LEU A 37 -8.28 13.62 -4.26
N GLY A 38 -8.38 12.65 -3.35
CA GLY A 38 -7.63 11.41 -3.42
C GLY A 38 -6.11 11.55 -3.23
N VAL A 39 -5.66 12.68 -2.66
CA VAL A 39 -4.23 12.99 -2.45
C VAL A 39 -3.78 12.82 -0.99
N ASP A 40 -4.60 12.20 -0.16
CA ASP A 40 -4.26 11.89 1.24
C ASP A 40 -3.40 10.63 1.32
N GLU A 41 -2.19 10.74 0.79
CA GLU A 41 -1.19 9.68 0.77
C GLU A 41 0.09 10.15 1.47
N THR A 42 0.66 9.29 2.29
CA THR A 42 1.93 9.52 2.98
C THR A 42 2.90 8.38 2.67
N VAL A 43 4.07 8.71 2.14
CA VAL A 43 5.12 7.71 1.93
C VAL A 43 5.73 7.33 3.28
N LEU A 44 5.52 6.09 3.70
CA LEU A 44 6.03 5.56 4.97
C LEU A 44 7.41 4.93 4.82
N TRP A 45 7.70 4.39 3.66
CA TRP A 45 9.00 3.87 3.28
C TRP A 45 9.12 3.79 1.76
N ASP A 46 10.33 4.11 1.25
CA ASP A 46 10.66 4.00 -0.17
C ASP A 46 12.05 3.39 -0.31
N GLY A 47 12.14 2.27 -1.03
CA GLY A 47 13.39 1.56 -1.31
C GLY A 47 14.17 2.10 -2.49
N ASN A 48 13.69 3.18 -3.14
CA ASN A 48 14.31 3.77 -4.34
C ASN A 48 14.62 2.72 -5.42
N GLY A 49 13.65 1.83 -5.67
CA GLY A 49 13.78 0.75 -6.66
C GLY A 49 14.52 -0.49 -6.15
N THR A 50 14.98 -0.52 -4.90
CA THR A 50 15.61 -1.68 -4.29
C THR A 50 14.64 -2.40 -3.36
N GLY A 51 14.35 -3.66 -3.66
CA GLY A 51 13.45 -4.47 -2.85
C GLY A 51 14.05 -4.85 -1.50
N SER A 52 13.23 -4.82 -0.45
CA SER A 52 13.59 -5.25 0.90
C SER A 52 12.56 -6.21 1.49
N THR A 53 13.02 -7.12 2.33
CA THR A 53 12.18 -8.07 3.07
C THR A 53 11.95 -7.65 4.53
N SER A 54 12.62 -6.57 4.95
CA SER A 54 12.41 -5.97 6.27
C SER A 54 12.59 -4.46 6.16
N VAL A 55 11.58 -3.71 6.57
CA VAL A 55 11.56 -2.25 6.46
C VAL A 55 11.07 -1.62 7.75
N THR A 56 11.61 -0.45 8.07
CA THR A 56 11.12 0.39 9.16
C THR A 56 10.36 1.57 8.56
N LEU A 57 9.12 1.72 8.97
CA LEU A 57 8.24 2.79 8.52
C LEU A 57 8.55 4.09 9.27
N SER A 58 8.34 5.22 8.62
CA SER A 58 8.57 6.55 9.22
C SER A 58 7.55 6.88 10.31
N GLU A 59 6.37 6.27 10.27
CA GLU A 59 5.34 6.41 11.29
C GLU A 59 4.45 5.17 11.38
N ALA A 60 3.64 5.10 12.44
CA ALA A 60 2.82 3.95 12.73
C ALA A 60 1.75 3.71 11.64
N PRO A 61 1.66 2.51 11.08
CA PRO A 61 0.64 2.16 10.09
C PRO A 61 -0.79 2.26 10.63
N THR A 62 -0.95 2.20 11.96
CA THR A 62 -2.23 2.40 12.65
C THR A 62 -2.81 3.80 12.49
N ASN A 63 -2.00 4.75 12.03
CA ASN A 63 -2.44 6.11 11.72
C ASN A 63 -3.20 6.21 10.39
N PHE A 64 -3.33 5.12 9.63
CA PHE A 64 -3.92 5.10 8.31
C PHE A 64 -5.05 4.08 8.21
N GLU A 65 -6.04 4.35 7.36
CA GLU A 65 -7.12 3.42 7.09
C GLU A 65 -6.62 2.19 6.31
N ARG A 66 -5.63 2.40 5.44
CA ARG A 66 -5.01 1.34 4.65
C ARG A 66 -3.56 1.64 4.31
N LEU A 67 -2.83 0.59 3.98
CA LEU A 67 -1.50 0.68 3.40
C LEU A 67 -1.53 0.20 1.96
N ARG A 68 -0.87 0.93 1.07
CA ARG A 68 -0.54 0.44 -0.27
C ARG A 68 0.91 -0.02 -0.28
N LEU A 69 1.10 -1.26 -0.70
CA LEU A 69 2.39 -1.91 -0.78
C LEU A 69 2.74 -2.08 -2.26
N THR A 70 3.78 -1.43 -2.73
CA THR A 70 4.39 -1.75 -4.02
C THR A 70 5.45 -2.80 -3.79
N VAL A 71 5.39 -3.88 -4.53
CA VAL A 71 6.23 -5.07 -4.30
C VAL A 71 6.91 -5.51 -5.57
N TYR A 72 8.03 -6.19 -5.39
CA TYR A 72 8.87 -6.71 -6.44
C TYR A 72 9.20 -8.17 -6.20
N ARG A 73 9.28 -8.92 -7.28
CA ARG A 73 9.77 -10.29 -7.30
C ARG A 73 11.18 -10.32 -7.89
N ALA A 74 12.10 -10.99 -7.22
CA ALA A 74 13.53 -11.02 -7.57
C ALA A 74 13.86 -11.76 -8.88
N GLU A 75 12.94 -12.48 -9.52
CA GLU A 75 13.17 -13.20 -10.77
C GLU A 75 12.36 -12.68 -11.94
N GLY A 76 13.06 -12.43 -13.04
CA GLY A 76 12.47 -12.10 -14.34
C GLY A 76 12.16 -10.63 -14.51
N THR A 77 11.57 -10.30 -15.63
CA THR A 77 11.13 -8.97 -16.03
C THR A 77 10.19 -8.40 -14.99
N GLY A 78 10.74 -7.62 -14.06
CA GLY A 78 10.05 -7.12 -12.89
C GLY A 78 8.84 -6.29 -13.24
N THR A 79 7.67 -6.90 -13.12
CA THR A 79 6.44 -6.15 -13.02
C THR A 79 6.19 -5.89 -11.56
N ASP A 80 6.25 -4.63 -11.17
CA ASP A 80 5.83 -4.20 -9.86
C ASP A 80 4.35 -4.51 -9.68
N SER A 81 4.00 -5.12 -8.57
CA SER A 81 2.61 -5.37 -8.19
C SER A 81 2.24 -4.49 -7.01
N GLN A 82 0.97 -4.10 -6.94
CA GLN A 82 0.45 -3.32 -5.82
C GLN A 82 -0.57 -4.14 -5.05
N PHE A 83 -0.47 -4.05 -3.73
CA PHE A 83 -1.41 -4.64 -2.79
C PHE A 83 -1.92 -3.59 -1.83
N GLU A 84 -3.16 -3.71 -1.42
CA GLU A 84 -3.73 -2.88 -0.37
C GLU A 84 -4.02 -3.71 0.87
N LEU A 85 -3.53 -3.26 2.01
CA LEU A 85 -3.80 -3.82 3.32
C LEU A 85 -4.76 -2.88 4.04
N TYR A 86 -5.96 -3.35 4.27
CA TYR A 86 -7.00 -2.62 4.99
C TYR A 86 -6.89 -2.84 6.50
N PHE A 87 -7.23 -1.82 7.27
CA PHE A 87 -7.24 -1.86 8.74
C PHE A 87 -5.93 -2.38 9.35
N PRO A 88 -4.80 -1.74 9.10
CA PRO A 88 -3.50 -2.22 9.58
C PRO A 88 -3.42 -2.29 11.11
N ALA A 89 -4.24 -1.53 11.83
CA ALA A 89 -4.32 -1.58 13.30
C ALA A 89 -4.74 -2.95 13.84
N ALA A 90 -5.60 -3.68 13.11
CA ALA A 90 -6.09 -5.01 13.49
C ALA A 90 -5.24 -6.14 12.89
N THR A 91 -4.29 -5.82 12.01
CA THR A 91 -3.53 -6.79 11.24
C THR A 91 -2.17 -7.01 11.89
N LYS A 92 -1.88 -8.24 12.29
CA LYS A 92 -0.57 -8.64 12.79
C LYS A 92 0.25 -9.36 11.72
N TYR A 93 -0.40 -10.16 10.90
CA TYR A 93 0.20 -10.90 9.78
C TYR A 93 -0.66 -10.73 8.54
N PHE A 94 -0.02 -10.67 7.39
CA PHE A 94 -0.69 -10.68 6.09
C PHE A 94 0.16 -11.44 5.07
N GLU A 95 -0.47 -11.87 4.00
CA GLU A 95 0.17 -12.62 2.93
C GLU A 95 0.10 -11.85 1.62
N LEU A 96 1.22 -11.83 0.92
CA LEU A 96 1.33 -11.35 -0.44
C LEU A 96 1.40 -12.58 -1.35
N PHE A 97 0.60 -12.56 -2.38
CA PHE A 97 0.53 -13.65 -3.36
C PHE A 97 0.65 -13.08 -4.77
N ILE A 98 1.57 -13.62 -5.55
CA ILE A 98 1.72 -13.28 -6.97
C ILE A 98 1.72 -14.57 -7.77
N SER A 99 0.86 -14.63 -8.78
CA SER A 99 0.84 -15.72 -9.76
C SER A 99 1.19 -15.16 -11.13
N LEU A 100 2.10 -15.79 -11.82
CA LEU A 100 2.63 -15.35 -13.10
C LEU A 100 2.78 -16.52 -14.07
N LEU A 101 2.67 -16.20 -15.37
CA LEU A 101 3.20 -17.06 -16.43
C LEU A 101 4.64 -16.61 -16.72
N ASP A 102 5.52 -17.55 -17.06
CA ASP A 102 6.83 -17.21 -17.58
C ASP A 102 6.74 -16.59 -18.99
N ASN A 103 7.81 -15.99 -19.46
CA ASN A 103 7.83 -15.31 -20.76
C ASN A 103 7.59 -16.26 -21.96
N SER A 104 7.77 -17.55 -21.78
CA SER A 104 7.50 -18.57 -22.81
C SER A 104 6.08 -19.13 -22.71
N GLU A 105 5.30 -18.69 -21.71
CA GLU A 105 3.98 -19.23 -21.39
C GLU A 105 3.97 -20.75 -21.13
N THR A 106 5.15 -21.29 -20.83
CA THR A 106 5.33 -22.72 -20.62
C THR A 106 5.14 -23.11 -19.16
N TYR A 107 5.51 -22.22 -18.24
CA TYR A 107 5.42 -22.44 -16.80
C TYR A 107 4.59 -21.36 -16.14
N ARG A 108 3.86 -21.74 -15.10
CA ARG A 108 3.27 -20.83 -14.15
C ARG A 108 4.06 -20.90 -12.85
N ALA A 109 4.25 -19.76 -12.23
CA ALA A 109 4.91 -19.62 -10.95
C ALA A 109 4.01 -18.89 -9.96
N GLU A 110 4.02 -19.35 -8.73
CA GLU A 110 3.30 -18.74 -7.62
C GLU A 110 4.27 -18.42 -6.49
N TYR A 111 4.18 -17.20 -6.02
CA TYR A 111 4.99 -16.66 -4.95
C TYR A 111 4.08 -16.30 -3.80
N LEU A 112 4.40 -16.81 -2.63
CA LEU A 112 3.71 -16.52 -1.37
C LEU A 112 4.71 -15.96 -0.38
N SER A 113 4.43 -14.81 0.19
CA SER A 113 5.23 -14.22 1.26
C SER A 113 4.34 -13.77 2.40
N ARG A 114 4.62 -14.27 3.60
CA ARG A 114 3.95 -13.84 4.84
C ARG A 114 4.79 -12.79 5.52
N TYR A 115 4.20 -11.64 5.76
CA TYR A 115 4.77 -10.52 6.49
C TYR A 115 4.14 -10.37 7.87
N GLN A 116 4.93 -9.91 8.81
CA GLN A 116 4.48 -9.42 10.10
C GLN A 116 4.53 -7.91 10.12
N LEU A 117 3.43 -7.31 10.58
CA LEU A 117 3.35 -5.92 10.95
C LEU A 117 3.52 -5.80 12.46
N SER A 118 4.52 -5.08 12.92
CA SER A 118 4.80 -4.88 14.34
C SER A 118 5.27 -3.46 14.58
N SER A 119 4.43 -2.64 15.22
CA SER A 119 4.72 -1.21 15.44
C SER A 119 5.11 -0.52 14.12
N LEU A 120 6.36 -0.12 13.99
CA LEU A 120 6.92 0.56 12.80
C LEU A 120 7.58 -0.40 11.81
N THR A 121 7.53 -1.72 12.02
CA THR A 121 8.31 -2.65 11.21
C THR A 121 7.40 -3.59 10.41
N LEU A 122 7.69 -3.72 9.12
CA LEU A 122 7.22 -4.79 8.27
C LEU A 122 8.39 -5.77 8.04
N SER A 123 8.22 -7.03 8.41
CA SER A 123 9.27 -8.03 8.26
C SER A 123 8.73 -9.34 7.69
N LEU A 124 9.47 -9.90 6.73
CA LEU A 124 9.18 -11.22 6.18
C LEU A 124 9.32 -12.30 7.26
N LYS A 125 8.36 -13.21 7.34
CA LYS A 125 8.36 -14.34 8.27
C LYS A 125 8.48 -15.68 7.56
N ALA A 126 7.90 -15.79 6.39
CA ALA A 126 7.98 -16.99 5.57
C ALA A 126 7.76 -16.64 4.10
N CYS A 127 8.37 -17.37 3.21
CA CYS A 127 8.09 -17.31 1.80
C CYS A 127 8.11 -18.71 1.18
N ARG A 128 7.36 -18.85 0.09
CA ARG A 128 7.36 -20.06 -0.73
C ARG A 128 7.24 -19.67 -2.19
N HIS A 129 7.87 -20.46 -3.03
CA HIS A 129 7.78 -20.35 -4.47
C HIS A 129 7.38 -21.72 -5.02
N TYR A 130 6.36 -21.74 -5.84
CA TYR A 130 5.91 -22.94 -6.56
C TYR A 130 5.97 -22.66 -8.06
N TYR A 131 6.28 -23.68 -8.84
CA TYR A 131 6.19 -23.61 -10.29
C TYR A 131 5.64 -24.92 -10.86
N ALA A 132 4.96 -24.84 -11.98
CA ALA A 132 4.46 -25.97 -12.73
C ALA A 132 4.41 -25.66 -14.21
N SER A 133 4.56 -26.66 -15.06
CA SER A 133 4.22 -26.54 -16.47
C SER A 133 2.74 -26.15 -16.62
N VAL A 134 2.42 -25.27 -17.56
CA VAL A 134 1.04 -24.85 -17.84
C VAL A 134 0.14 -26.04 -18.21
N SER A 135 0.74 -27.07 -18.83
CA SER A 135 0.04 -28.32 -19.18
C SER A 135 -0.10 -29.29 -18.01
N SER A 136 0.52 -29.04 -16.87
CA SER A 136 0.45 -29.93 -15.71
C SER A 136 -0.71 -29.58 -14.80
N THR A 137 -1.40 -30.58 -14.27
CA THR A 137 -2.40 -30.43 -13.22
C THR A 137 -1.80 -30.46 -11.82
N SER A 138 -0.49 -30.76 -11.71
CA SER A 138 0.23 -30.82 -10.43
C SER A 138 1.37 -29.81 -10.39
N TRP A 139 1.66 -29.31 -9.18
CA TRP A 139 2.79 -28.43 -8.93
C TRP A 139 4.08 -29.22 -8.85
N ALA A 140 5.07 -28.84 -9.63
CA ALA A 140 6.34 -29.56 -9.75
C ALA A 140 7.41 -29.04 -8.78
N GLY A 141 7.08 -28.87 -7.55
CA GLY A 141 8.09 -28.61 -6.51
C GLY A 141 8.11 -27.21 -5.94
N THR A 142 8.78 -27.10 -4.81
CA THR A 142 9.16 -25.83 -4.19
C THR A 142 10.51 -25.44 -4.73
N GLY A 143 10.55 -24.38 -5.53
CA GLY A 143 11.82 -23.72 -5.84
C GLY A 143 12.45 -23.10 -4.58
N ASN A 144 13.63 -22.54 -4.73
CA ASN A 144 14.28 -21.77 -3.67
C ASN A 144 13.30 -20.74 -3.10
N ASN A 145 13.30 -20.60 -1.79
CA ASN A 145 12.44 -19.64 -1.10
C ASN A 145 12.73 -18.21 -1.57
N GLN A 146 11.98 -17.77 -2.54
CA GLN A 146 12.13 -16.44 -3.12
C GLN A 146 11.03 -15.53 -2.55
N PRO A 147 11.42 -14.51 -1.80
CA PRO A 147 10.46 -13.60 -1.22
C PRO A 147 9.91 -12.62 -2.29
N ILE A 148 8.67 -12.23 -2.08
CA ILE A 148 8.13 -10.98 -2.65
C ILE A 148 8.69 -9.86 -1.77
N SER A 149 9.52 -9.00 -2.35
CA SER A 149 10.17 -7.91 -1.63
C SER A 149 9.33 -6.63 -1.71
N LEU A 150 9.37 -5.82 -0.67
CA LEU A 150 8.74 -4.49 -0.65
C LEU A 150 9.61 -3.49 -1.40
N LEU A 151 9.01 -2.68 -2.26
CA LEU A 151 9.65 -1.54 -2.94
C LEU A 151 9.24 -0.21 -2.32
N LYS A 152 7.97 -0.11 -1.92
CA LYS A 152 7.41 1.11 -1.36
C LYS A 152 6.23 0.80 -0.46
N VAL A 153 6.06 1.59 0.58
CA VAL A 153 4.91 1.53 1.49
C VAL A 153 4.32 2.93 1.62
N VAL A 154 3.03 3.05 1.34
CA VAL A 154 2.29 4.31 1.40
C VAL A 154 1.11 4.14 2.34
N GLY A 155 0.96 5.04 3.30
CA GLY A 155 -0.23 5.17 4.13
C GLY A 155 -1.28 5.99 3.38
N ILE A 156 -2.52 5.52 3.39
CA ILE A 156 -3.64 6.14 2.69
C ILE A 156 -4.74 6.44 3.69
N HIS A 157 -5.29 7.63 3.58
CA HIS A 157 -6.31 8.18 4.45
C HIS A 157 -5.92 8.14 5.93
N ARG A 158 -5.26 9.19 6.36
CA ARG A 158 -4.88 9.34 7.78
C ARG A 158 -6.13 9.36 8.67
N ILE A 159 -6.10 8.57 9.72
CA ILE A 159 -7.16 8.53 10.73
C ILE A 159 -7.02 9.78 11.61
N ALA A 160 -8.07 10.58 11.72
CA ALA A 160 -8.06 11.76 12.58
C ALA A 160 -7.89 11.33 14.04
N GLY A 161 -6.87 11.89 14.72
CA GLY A 161 -6.58 11.59 16.11
C GLY A 161 -5.57 10.47 16.38
N GLY A 162 -4.99 9.88 15.33
CA GLY A 162 -3.82 9.01 15.47
C GLY A 162 -2.57 9.87 15.76
N ASN A 163 -2.10 9.87 17.01
CA ASN A 163 -0.78 10.36 17.42
C ASN A 163 0.20 9.20 17.42
#